data_282cfa211f785d4e61820ec3600c3eba
#
_entry.id   282cfa211f785d4e61820ec3600c3eba
#
_cell.length_a   1.000
_cell.length_b   1.000
_cell.length_c   1.000
_cell.angle_alpha   90.00
_cell.angle_beta   90.00
_cell.angle_gamma   90.00
#
_symmetry.space_group_name_H-M   'P 1'
#
loop_
_entity.id
_entity.type
_entity.pdbx_description
1 polymer ?
#
loop_
_entity_poly.entity_id
_entity_poly.type
_entity_poly.pdbx_seq_one_letter_code
_entity_poly.pdbx_strand_id
1 'polypeptide(L)'
;MTGRRRYVCKGVKMAAAAGLCLAVWWSAATAVYADEAIKSVAVAVTSSVVANGDGGSVSATADSTKYHVVSCDFINGKSQWKAGDIPKVSIELAAEEGYYFNSINASGAHIRGADYVTSKKSDAKRSLTMTVKLKGVKGTLDRVEDAYWEEKPLGKARWAKVEGASSYDVKLF
;
A
#
# COMPACT_ATOMS: atom_id res chain seq x y z
N MET A 1 4.89 79.14 8.60
CA MET A 1 6.04 79.49 9.47
C MET A 1 6.82 78.25 9.83
N THR A 2 7.99 78.20 9.27
CA THR A 2 8.94 77.09 9.24
C THR A 2 9.79 77.02 10.48
N GLY A 3 9.86 75.93 11.15
CA GLY A 3 10.79 75.68 12.23
C GLY A 3 11.67 74.45 12.00
N ARG A 4 12.79 74.61 11.33
CA ARG A 4 13.84 73.58 11.19
C ARG A 4 14.64 73.52 12.51
N ARG A 5 14.59 72.37 13.22
CA ARG A 5 15.54 72.08 14.29
C ARG A 5 16.73 71.31 13.73
N ARG A 6 17.90 71.91 13.78
CA ARG A 6 19.19 71.29 13.51
C ARG A 6 19.68 70.60 14.77
N TYR A 7 19.94 69.31 14.70
CA TYR A 7 20.64 68.57 15.74
C TYR A 7 22.13 68.50 15.38
N VAL A 8 22.94 69.08 16.25
CA VAL A 8 24.39 69.05 16.18
C VAL A 8 24.87 67.78 16.84
N CYS A 9 25.43 66.84 16.11
CA CYS A 9 26.12 65.70 16.70
C CYS A 9 27.53 66.10 17.12
N LYS A 10 27.76 66.09 18.44
CA LYS A 10 29.11 66.20 19.03
C LYS A 10 29.87 64.88 18.78
N GLY A 11 31.05 65.02 18.16
CA GLY A 11 31.95 63.92 17.92
C GLY A 11 32.52 63.32 19.20
N VAL A 12 32.42 62.04 19.30
CA VAL A 12 33.15 61.24 20.30
C VAL A 12 34.27 60.51 19.51
N LYS A 13 35.49 60.92 19.79
CA LYS A 13 36.69 60.17 19.38
C LYS A 13 36.83 58.97 20.26
N MET A 14 36.65 57.75 19.71
CA MET A 14 37.04 56.52 20.39
C MET A 14 38.12 55.80 19.64
N ALA A 15 39.11 55.45 20.40
CA ALA A 15 40.37 54.85 19.99
C ALA A 15 40.20 53.48 19.33
N ALA A 16 41.10 53.23 18.36
CA ALA A 16 41.28 51.98 17.71
C ALA A 16 41.70 50.87 18.69
N ALA A 17 40.88 49.85 18.86
CA ALA A 17 41.30 48.56 19.36
C ALA A 17 41.07 47.55 18.23
N ALA A 18 42.18 47.12 17.64
CA ALA A 18 42.18 46.07 16.63
C ALA A 18 41.84 44.74 17.30
N GLY A 19 40.56 44.34 17.28
CA GLY A 19 40.11 43.00 17.64
C GLY A 19 39.90 42.20 16.34
N LEU A 20 40.83 41.27 16.05
CA LEU A 20 40.67 40.26 15.00
C LEU A 20 39.53 39.31 15.40
N CYS A 21 38.28 39.60 15.06
CA CYS A 21 37.21 38.63 15.10
C CYS A 21 37.35 37.70 13.90
N LEU A 22 38.04 36.57 14.09
CA LEU A 22 37.94 35.42 13.21
C LEU A 22 36.51 34.90 13.29
N ALA A 23 35.64 35.42 12.44
CA ALA A 23 34.31 34.79 12.19
C ALA A 23 34.60 33.49 11.45
N VAL A 24 34.70 32.40 12.23
CA VAL A 24 34.64 31.04 11.71
C VAL A 24 33.24 30.83 11.18
N TRP A 25 33.03 31.09 9.89
CA TRP A 25 31.84 30.67 9.19
C TRP A 25 31.87 29.12 9.15
N TRP A 26 31.21 28.51 10.08
CA TRP A 26 30.90 27.11 10.00
C TRP A 26 29.84 26.96 8.90
N SER A 27 30.30 26.82 7.67
CA SER A 27 29.47 26.31 6.57
C SER A 27 29.14 24.90 6.95
N ALA A 28 27.96 24.68 7.56
CA ALA A 28 27.36 23.38 7.59
C ALA A 28 27.12 23.01 6.12
N ALA A 29 28.05 22.28 5.52
CA ALA A 29 27.82 21.63 4.25
C ALA A 29 26.67 20.65 4.50
N THR A 30 25.45 21.08 4.17
CA THR A 30 24.35 20.15 4.04
C THR A 30 24.75 19.23 2.89
N ALA A 31 25.18 18.03 3.23
CA ALA A 31 25.39 16.98 2.23
C ALA A 31 24.04 16.80 1.51
N VAL A 32 23.96 17.31 0.30
CA VAL A 32 22.83 17.03 -0.59
C VAL A 32 22.99 15.58 -1.02
N TYR A 33 22.42 14.69 -0.24
CA TYR A 33 22.33 13.29 -0.64
C TYR A 33 21.39 13.23 -1.85
N ALA A 34 21.90 12.73 -2.97
CA ALA A 34 21.04 12.42 -4.11
C ALA A 34 20.02 11.36 -3.69
N ASP A 35 18.74 11.64 -3.94
CA ASP A 35 17.67 10.69 -3.64
C ASP A 35 17.94 9.33 -4.32
N GLU A 36 17.83 8.25 -3.56
CA GLU A 36 18.03 6.88 -4.05
C GLU A 36 16.74 6.32 -4.69
N ALA A 37 16.88 5.68 -5.84
CA ALA A 37 15.75 5.11 -6.56
C ALA A 37 15.30 3.77 -5.96
N ILE A 38 14.05 3.66 -5.56
CA ILE A 38 13.37 2.40 -5.22
C ILE A 38 12.97 1.71 -6.53
N LYS A 39 13.60 0.58 -6.84
CA LYS A 39 13.39 -0.19 -8.07
C LYS A 39 12.50 -1.42 -7.87
N SER A 40 12.32 -1.84 -6.63
CA SER A 40 11.45 -2.96 -6.25
C SER A 40 10.77 -2.68 -4.93
N VAL A 41 9.59 -3.26 -4.75
CA VAL A 41 8.80 -3.17 -3.50
C VAL A 41 8.39 -4.55 -3.05
N ALA A 42 8.41 -4.76 -1.73
CA ALA A 42 7.94 -5.99 -1.08
C ALA A 42 6.81 -5.62 -0.12
N VAL A 43 5.62 -6.20 -0.34
CA VAL A 43 4.41 -5.91 0.43
C VAL A 43 3.70 -7.21 0.76
N ALA A 44 3.31 -7.38 2.02
CA ALA A 44 2.44 -8.46 2.46
C ALA A 44 1.01 -7.94 2.62
N VAL A 45 0.06 -8.59 1.96
CA VAL A 45 -1.37 -8.24 2.00
C VAL A 45 -2.11 -9.33 2.75
N THR A 46 -2.93 -8.93 3.71
CA THR A 46 -3.83 -9.81 4.47
C THR A 46 -5.26 -9.35 4.32
N SER A 47 -6.19 -10.29 4.36
CA SER A 47 -7.62 -10.00 4.19
C SER A 47 -8.46 -10.94 5.04
N SER A 48 -9.56 -10.42 5.59
CA SER A 48 -10.57 -11.18 6.32
C SER A 48 -11.83 -11.47 5.49
N VAL A 49 -11.76 -11.29 4.16
CA VAL A 49 -12.91 -11.50 3.27
C VAL A 49 -13.32 -12.96 3.26
N VAL A 50 -14.60 -13.22 3.53
CA VAL A 50 -15.24 -14.54 3.46
C VAL A 50 -16.54 -14.44 2.67
N ALA A 51 -16.96 -15.55 2.04
CA ALA A 51 -18.23 -15.59 1.33
C ALA A 51 -19.39 -15.47 2.32
N ASN A 52 -20.43 -14.76 1.94
CA ASN A 52 -21.63 -14.47 2.71
C ASN A 52 -21.39 -13.77 4.06
N GLY A 53 -20.15 -13.36 4.34
CA GLY A 53 -19.80 -12.51 5.48
C GLY A 53 -19.95 -11.03 5.15
N ASP A 54 -19.80 -10.17 6.16
CA ASP A 54 -19.68 -8.73 5.99
C ASP A 54 -18.52 -8.40 5.04
N GLY A 55 -18.50 -7.21 4.49
CA GLY A 55 -17.53 -6.79 3.46
C GLY A 55 -16.05 -7.08 3.75
N GLY A 56 -15.74 -7.43 4.99
CA GLY A 56 -14.40 -7.80 5.46
C GLY A 56 -13.46 -6.59 5.50
N SER A 57 -12.21 -6.87 5.83
CA SER A 57 -11.14 -5.87 5.87
C SER A 57 -9.95 -6.34 5.05
N VAL A 58 -9.13 -5.39 4.64
CA VAL A 58 -7.84 -5.64 4.00
C VAL A 58 -6.79 -4.76 4.66
N SER A 59 -5.59 -5.28 4.80
CA SER A 59 -4.44 -4.53 5.26
C SER A 59 -3.19 -4.93 4.49
N ALA A 60 -2.24 -4.02 4.41
CA ALA A 60 -0.96 -4.24 3.80
C ALA A 60 0.17 -3.81 4.75
N THR A 61 1.26 -4.53 4.73
CA THR A 61 2.48 -4.18 5.47
C THR A 61 3.68 -4.24 4.55
N ALA A 62 4.62 -3.33 4.76
CA ALA A 62 5.90 -3.31 4.07
C ALA A 62 7.02 -3.43 5.13
N ASP A 63 7.96 -4.33 4.91
CA ASP A 63 9.16 -4.44 5.72
C ASP A 63 10.31 -3.75 4.98
N SER A 64 10.35 -2.42 5.08
CA SER A 64 11.33 -1.58 4.39
C SER A 64 11.60 -0.31 5.17
N THR A 65 12.84 0.14 5.15
CA THR A 65 13.26 1.45 5.68
C THR A 65 13.21 2.55 4.63
N LYS A 66 12.89 2.22 3.36
CA LYS A 66 12.88 3.15 2.22
C LYS A 66 11.49 3.67 1.89
N TYR A 67 10.45 2.98 2.34
CA TYR A 67 9.04 3.33 2.11
C TYR A 67 8.13 2.66 3.12
N HIS A 68 6.94 3.20 3.31
CA HIS A 68 5.88 2.64 4.15
C HIS A 68 4.53 2.60 3.43
N VAL A 69 3.59 1.83 3.98
CA VAL A 69 2.21 1.77 3.50
C VAL A 69 1.43 2.95 4.09
N VAL A 70 0.79 3.73 3.25
CA VAL A 70 -0.09 4.85 3.63
C VAL A 70 -1.53 4.39 3.77
N SER A 71 -2.01 3.66 2.75
CA SER A 71 -3.38 3.13 2.75
C SER A 71 -3.47 1.79 2.04
N CYS A 72 -4.54 1.04 2.36
CA CYS A 72 -4.85 -0.24 1.74
C CYS A 72 -6.36 -0.43 1.74
N ASP A 73 -6.99 -0.27 0.59
CA ASP A 73 -8.44 -0.20 0.47
C ASP A 73 -8.96 -1.04 -0.69
N PHE A 74 -10.20 -1.55 -0.56
CA PHE A 74 -10.87 -2.23 -1.66
C PHE A 74 -11.25 -1.25 -2.76
N ILE A 75 -10.90 -1.55 -4.02
CA ILE A 75 -11.35 -0.80 -5.21
C ILE A 75 -12.79 -1.20 -5.57
N ASN A 76 -13.12 -2.48 -5.44
CA ASN A 76 -14.41 -3.05 -5.75
C ASN A 76 -15.12 -3.58 -4.50
N GLY A 77 -14.99 -2.85 -3.38
CA GLY A 77 -15.60 -3.21 -2.11
C GLY A 77 -17.09 -3.53 -2.23
N LYS A 78 -17.52 -4.55 -1.51
CA LYS A 78 -18.91 -5.02 -1.45
C LYS A 78 -19.32 -5.13 0.01
N SER A 79 -20.59 -4.90 0.30
CA SER A 79 -21.15 -5.18 1.63
C SER A 79 -21.17 -6.67 1.93
N GLN A 80 -21.26 -7.51 0.89
CA GLN A 80 -21.22 -8.96 0.99
C GLN A 80 -20.53 -9.56 -0.23
N TRP A 81 -19.61 -10.48 0.00
CA TRP A 81 -18.89 -11.20 -1.03
C TRP A 81 -19.52 -12.55 -1.31
N LYS A 82 -19.47 -12.99 -2.55
CA LYS A 82 -19.88 -14.33 -2.97
C LYS A 82 -18.66 -15.22 -3.20
N ALA A 83 -18.84 -16.52 -3.09
CA ALA A 83 -17.81 -17.49 -3.49
C ALA A 83 -17.38 -17.24 -4.95
N GLY A 84 -16.08 -17.23 -5.19
CA GLY A 84 -15.50 -16.97 -6.50
C GLY A 84 -15.31 -15.48 -6.85
N ASP A 85 -15.86 -14.55 -6.07
CA ASP A 85 -15.55 -13.12 -6.24
C ASP A 85 -14.04 -12.87 -6.07
N ILE A 86 -13.51 -11.95 -6.86
CA ILE A 86 -12.08 -11.56 -6.78
C ILE A 86 -11.99 -10.13 -6.28
N PRO A 87 -11.65 -9.92 -5.00
CA PRO A 87 -11.44 -8.58 -4.47
C PRO A 87 -10.22 -7.92 -5.12
N LYS A 88 -10.37 -6.65 -5.50
CA LYS A 88 -9.28 -5.79 -5.95
C LYS A 88 -8.96 -4.76 -4.90
N VAL A 89 -7.69 -4.54 -4.68
CA VAL A 89 -7.19 -3.68 -3.61
C VAL A 89 -6.25 -2.64 -4.19
N SER A 90 -6.39 -1.41 -3.73
CA SER A 90 -5.45 -0.32 -3.94
C SER A 90 -4.54 -0.21 -2.72
N ILE A 91 -3.25 -0.17 -2.94
CA ILE A 91 -2.23 0.02 -1.90
C ILE A 91 -1.45 1.27 -2.26
N GLU A 92 -1.41 2.22 -1.36
CA GLU A 92 -0.60 3.42 -1.50
C GLU A 92 0.64 3.31 -0.63
N LEU A 93 1.80 3.52 -1.24
CA LEU A 93 3.10 3.58 -0.57
C LEU A 93 3.66 4.99 -0.65
N ALA A 94 4.30 5.47 0.42
CA ALA A 94 5.08 6.69 0.44
C ALA A 94 6.57 6.37 0.61
N ALA A 95 7.41 7.07 -0.14
CA ALA A 95 8.85 6.98 -0.01
C ALA A 95 9.33 7.80 1.19
N GLU A 96 10.27 7.25 1.95
CA GLU A 96 10.97 7.96 3.03
C GLU A 96 11.88 9.06 2.47
N GLU A 97 12.33 9.95 3.35
CA GLU A 97 13.26 11.01 2.97
C GLU A 97 14.54 10.42 2.35
N GLY A 98 15.01 11.03 1.26
CA GLY A 98 16.16 10.54 0.51
C GLY A 98 15.87 9.42 -0.48
N TYR A 99 14.59 9.03 -0.66
CA TYR A 99 14.18 7.96 -1.59
C TYR A 99 13.10 8.43 -2.55
N TYR A 100 13.02 7.81 -3.73
CA TYR A 100 11.95 8.01 -4.68
C TYR A 100 11.61 6.73 -5.43
N PHE A 101 10.34 6.59 -5.84
CA PHE A 101 9.91 5.43 -6.63
C PHE A 101 10.31 5.58 -8.10
N ASN A 102 10.97 4.56 -8.62
CA ASN A 102 11.08 4.38 -10.06
C ASN A 102 9.79 3.70 -10.59
N SER A 103 9.71 3.44 -11.89
CA SER A 103 8.62 2.64 -12.44
C SER A 103 8.76 1.20 -11.94
N ILE A 104 7.75 0.72 -11.21
CA ILE A 104 7.67 -0.64 -10.69
C ILE A 104 6.77 -1.42 -11.65
N ASN A 105 7.24 -2.53 -12.15
CA ASN A 105 6.49 -3.49 -12.95
C ASN A 105 6.28 -4.79 -12.17
N ALA A 106 5.68 -5.79 -12.80
CA ALA A 106 5.39 -7.07 -12.16
C ALA A 106 6.65 -7.77 -11.61
N SER A 107 7.80 -7.63 -12.26
CA SER A 107 9.05 -8.24 -11.79
C SER A 107 9.67 -7.52 -10.59
N GLY A 108 9.37 -6.23 -10.41
CA GLY A 108 9.82 -5.43 -9.27
C GLY A 108 8.82 -5.42 -8.10
N ALA A 109 7.61 -5.96 -8.29
CA ALA A 109 6.57 -5.99 -7.26
C ALA A 109 6.50 -7.37 -6.60
N HIS A 110 7.11 -7.53 -5.43
CA HIS A 110 7.09 -8.76 -4.64
C HIS A 110 5.93 -8.70 -3.64
N ILE A 111 4.76 -9.24 -4.05
CA ILE A 111 3.54 -9.17 -3.25
C ILE A 111 3.23 -10.55 -2.68
N ARG A 112 3.09 -10.62 -1.35
CA ARG A 112 2.62 -11.82 -0.66
C ARG A 112 1.13 -11.69 -0.38
N GLY A 113 0.35 -12.72 -0.64
CA GLY A 113 -1.08 -12.76 -0.35
C GLY A 113 -1.99 -12.21 -1.45
N ALA A 114 -1.43 -11.60 -2.49
CA ALA A 114 -2.16 -11.07 -3.63
C ALA A 114 -1.32 -11.15 -4.91
N ASP A 115 -1.98 -11.01 -6.07
CA ASP A 115 -1.33 -10.93 -7.36
C ASP A 115 -1.26 -9.47 -7.84
N TYR A 116 -0.11 -9.07 -8.37
CA TYR A 116 0.09 -7.75 -8.96
C TYR A 116 -0.78 -7.55 -10.22
N VAL A 117 -1.38 -6.38 -10.35
CA VAL A 117 -2.13 -5.99 -11.55
C VAL A 117 -1.45 -4.81 -12.26
N THR A 118 -1.25 -3.71 -11.55
CA THR A 118 -0.61 -2.51 -12.11
C THR A 118 -0.07 -1.62 -11.00
N SER A 119 0.80 -0.68 -11.36
CA SER A 119 1.22 0.38 -10.45
C SER A 119 1.36 1.71 -11.18
N LYS A 120 1.16 2.79 -10.45
CA LYS A 120 1.34 4.17 -10.92
C LYS A 120 2.07 4.96 -9.85
N LYS A 121 3.20 5.55 -10.21
CA LYS A 121 3.91 6.49 -9.35
C LYS A 121 3.33 7.89 -9.51
N SER A 122 3.41 8.73 -8.48
CA SER A 122 3.11 10.16 -8.58
C SER A 122 4.15 10.89 -9.44
N ASP A 123 3.79 12.08 -9.93
CA ASP A 123 4.70 12.93 -10.73
C ASP A 123 5.93 13.33 -9.90
N ALA A 124 5.75 13.59 -8.60
CA ALA A 124 6.85 13.86 -7.67
C ALA A 124 7.66 12.60 -7.30
N LYS A 125 7.26 11.40 -7.74
CA LYS A 125 7.88 10.10 -7.45
C LYS A 125 7.97 9.74 -5.96
N ARG A 126 7.26 10.46 -5.10
CA ARG A 126 7.24 10.25 -3.64
C ARG A 126 6.18 9.26 -3.20
N SER A 127 5.16 9.00 -4.04
CA SER A 127 4.16 7.96 -3.79
C SER A 127 4.02 7.00 -4.95
N LEU A 128 3.61 5.78 -4.63
CA LEU A 128 3.34 4.70 -5.57
C LEU A 128 2.01 4.06 -5.20
N THR A 129 1.03 4.14 -6.10
CA THR A 129 -0.24 3.43 -5.97
C THR A 129 -0.17 2.13 -6.74
N MET A 130 -0.39 1.01 -6.06
CA MET A 130 -0.44 -0.32 -6.66
C MET A 130 -1.84 -0.88 -6.61
N THR A 131 -2.28 -1.51 -7.69
CA THR A 131 -3.48 -2.33 -7.73
C THR A 131 -3.09 -3.79 -7.69
N VAL A 132 -3.68 -4.52 -6.77
CA VAL A 132 -3.50 -5.97 -6.64
C VAL A 132 -4.86 -6.67 -6.61
N LYS A 133 -4.90 -7.94 -6.94
CA LYS A 133 -6.07 -8.81 -6.79
C LYS A 133 -5.78 -9.87 -5.75
N LEU A 134 -6.72 -10.06 -4.83
CA LEU A 134 -6.65 -11.17 -3.89
C LEU A 134 -7.01 -12.48 -4.59
N LYS A 135 -6.71 -13.59 -3.96
CA LYS A 135 -7.26 -14.89 -4.38
C LYS A 135 -8.77 -14.85 -4.27
N GLY A 136 -9.45 -15.60 -5.13
CA GLY A 136 -10.91 -15.70 -5.11
C GLY A 136 -11.43 -16.06 -3.72
N VAL A 137 -12.53 -15.43 -3.34
CA VAL A 137 -13.19 -15.66 -2.07
C VAL A 137 -13.62 -17.13 -2.00
N LYS A 138 -13.12 -17.83 -0.97
CA LYS A 138 -13.51 -19.21 -0.73
C LYS A 138 -14.91 -19.22 -0.11
N GLY A 139 -15.82 -19.97 -0.72
CA GLY A 139 -17.11 -20.28 -0.11
C GLY A 139 -17.00 -21.48 0.82
N THR A 140 -17.83 -21.52 1.84
CA THR A 140 -18.22 -22.77 2.48
C THR A 140 -19.19 -23.45 1.54
N LEU A 141 -18.89 -24.67 1.12
CA LEU A 141 -19.85 -25.48 0.39
C LEU A 141 -20.94 -25.95 1.36
N ASP A 142 -22.18 -25.80 0.94
CA ASP A 142 -23.31 -26.36 1.69
C ASP A 142 -23.20 -27.89 1.72
N ARG A 143 -23.89 -28.49 2.69
CA ARG A 143 -23.99 -29.93 2.77
C ARG A 143 -24.71 -30.45 1.53
N VAL A 144 -24.26 -31.58 1.00
CA VAL A 144 -25.00 -32.29 -0.04
C VAL A 144 -26.29 -32.79 0.59
N GLU A 145 -27.42 -32.36 0.06
CA GLU A 145 -28.74 -32.82 0.45
C GLU A 145 -29.29 -33.77 -0.62
N ASP A 146 -30.29 -34.54 -0.26
CA ASP A 146 -31.01 -35.46 -1.16
C ASP A 146 -30.10 -36.45 -1.90
N ALA A 147 -29.01 -36.92 -1.27
CA ALA A 147 -28.16 -37.93 -1.85
C ALA A 147 -28.78 -39.30 -1.70
N TYR A 148 -29.02 -40.01 -2.81
CA TYR A 148 -29.58 -41.35 -2.83
C TYR A 148 -29.00 -42.18 -3.99
N TRP A 149 -29.13 -43.49 -3.84
CA TRP A 149 -28.81 -44.44 -4.91
C TRP A 149 -30.05 -44.76 -5.73
N GLU A 150 -29.93 -44.72 -7.05
CA GLU A 150 -31.00 -45.20 -7.90
C GLU A 150 -31.15 -46.73 -7.77
N GLU A 151 -32.40 -47.19 -7.62
CA GLU A 151 -32.68 -48.62 -7.59
C GLU A 151 -32.49 -49.28 -8.96
N LYS A 152 -32.73 -48.50 -10.02
CA LYS A 152 -32.56 -48.95 -11.41
C LYS A 152 -32.11 -47.79 -12.33
N PRO A 153 -30.96 -47.89 -13.05
CA PRO A 153 -29.99 -48.98 -12.97
C PRO A 153 -29.12 -48.87 -11.70
N LEU A 154 -28.74 -49.99 -11.15
CA LEU A 154 -27.85 -50.06 -9.98
C LEU A 154 -26.51 -49.35 -10.27
N GLY A 155 -25.95 -48.71 -9.23
CA GLY A 155 -24.65 -48.07 -9.32
C GLY A 155 -24.69 -46.58 -9.70
N LYS A 156 -25.87 -45.99 -9.83
CA LYS A 156 -25.99 -44.54 -10.03
C LYS A 156 -26.41 -43.87 -8.74
N ALA A 157 -25.67 -42.85 -8.34
CA ALA A 157 -26.01 -41.96 -7.26
C ALA A 157 -26.52 -40.62 -7.80
N ARG A 158 -27.49 -40.04 -7.10
CA ARG A 158 -27.97 -38.68 -7.37
C ARG A 158 -27.89 -37.83 -6.12
N TRP A 159 -27.70 -36.56 -6.31
CA TRP A 159 -27.74 -35.55 -5.25
C TRP A 159 -28.09 -34.19 -5.83
N ALA A 160 -28.58 -33.29 -4.99
CA ALA A 160 -28.76 -31.89 -5.36
C ALA A 160 -27.39 -31.25 -5.62
N LYS A 161 -27.31 -30.44 -6.68
CA LYS A 161 -26.10 -29.69 -6.99
C LYS A 161 -25.82 -28.65 -5.89
N VAL A 162 -24.64 -28.72 -5.29
CA VAL A 162 -24.15 -27.69 -4.37
C VAL A 162 -23.53 -26.56 -5.16
N GLU A 163 -24.03 -25.34 -4.99
CA GLU A 163 -23.49 -24.16 -5.68
C GLU A 163 -22.02 -23.94 -5.29
N GLY A 164 -21.17 -23.72 -6.28
CA GLY A 164 -19.74 -23.53 -6.07
C GLY A 164 -18.91 -24.82 -5.96
N ALA A 165 -19.54 -26.01 -5.93
CA ALA A 165 -18.81 -27.26 -5.99
C ALA A 165 -18.30 -27.51 -7.41
N SER A 166 -16.99 -27.79 -7.56
CA SER A 166 -16.35 -28.14 -8.85
C SER A 166 -16.30 -29.66 -9.07
N SER A 167 -16.33 -30.45 -8.01
CA SER A 167 -16.29 -31.91 -8.02
C SER A 167 -16.93 -32.49 -6.76
N TYR A 168 -17.28 -33.77 -6.82
CA TYR A 168 -17.81 -34.54 -5.68
C TYR A 168 -17.02 -35.84 -5.56
N ASP A 169 -16.63 -36.16 -4.34
CA ASP A 169 -16.07 -37.46 -3.99
C ASP A 169 -17.16 -38.32 -3.37
N VAL A 170 -17.46 -39.48 -3.98
CA VAL A 170 -18.43 -40.44 -3.49
C VAL A 170 -17.69 -41.62 -2.89
N LYS A 171 -17.90 -41.86 -1.58
CA LYS A 171 -17.32 -43.01 -0.88
C LYS A 171 -18.45 -43.95 -0.43
N LEU A 172 -18.28 -45.22 -0.71
CA LEU A 172 -19.11 -46.31 -0.21
C LEU A 172 -18.47 -46.88 1.06
N PHE A 173 -19.22 -47.00 2.10
CA PHE A 173 -18.81 -47.60 3.39
C PHE A 173 -19.55 -48.90 3.60
#